data_e153712fb2d8076e51e79c544f4e1784
#
_entry.id   e153712fb2d8076e51e79c544f4e1784
#
_cell.length_a   1.000
_cell.length_b   1.000
_cell.length_c   1.000
_cell.angle_alpha   90.00
_cell.angle_beta   90.00
_cell.angle_gamma   90.00
#
_symmetry.space_group_name_H-M   'P 1'
#
loop_
_entity.id
_entity.type
_entity.pdbx_description
1 polymer ?
#
loop_
_entity_poly.entity_id
_entity_poly.type
_entity_poly.pdbx_seq_one_letter_code
_entity_poly.pdbx_strand_id
1 'polypeptide(L)'
;MNELELKKELGITDFRHMSKDKLLSFASNIDKLDPEVAKAIIGQFPEFKSYMLSLVDIFKEQTNNLMESGDKVSKNTYDAIQSIINVLTWELQNTELNAEQRNKCEDRLMELAKMCVSLDEKHKNFLERILNKIVNFLVGLAGITACVLCVAIGIKHVKKKD
;
A
#
# COMPACT_ATOMS: atom_id res chain seq x y z
N MET A 1 -8.73 0.86 17.32
CA MET A 1 -10.09 1.17 16.79
C MET A 1 -10.85 -0.14 16.68
N ASN A 2 -12.08 -0.19 17.22
CA ASN A 2 -12.94 -1.35 17.15
C ASN A 2 -13.87 -1.31 15.92
N GLU A 3 -14.65 -2.39 15.70
CA GLU A 3 -15.55 -2.52 14.55
C GLU A 3 -16.63 -1.42 14.50
N LEU A 4 -17.20 -1.06 15.66
CA LEU A 4 -18.27 -0.06 15.74
C LEU A 4 -17.77 1.35 15.43
N GLU A 5 -16.59 1.69 15.93
CA GLU A 5 -15.92 2.97 15.64
C GLU A 5 -15.61 3.09 14.16
N LEU A 6 -15.12 2.01 13.54
CA LEU A 6 -14.82 1.97 12.12
C LEU A 6 -16.10 2.12 11.27
N LYS A 7 -17.19 1.41 11.60
CA LYS A 7 -18.48 1.57 10.91
C LYS A 7 -18.98 3.01 10.95
N LYS A 8 -18.84 3.66 12.10
CA LYS A 8 -19.22 5.06 12.27
C LYS A 8 -18.34 5.98 11.42
N GLU A 9 -17.04 5.78 11.42
CA GLU A 9 -16.09 6.57 10.63
C GLU A 9 -16.35 6.41 9.12
N LEU A 10 -16.60 5.18 8.66
CA LEU A 10 -16.92 4.88 7.28
C LEU A 10 -18.35 5.27 6.88
N GLY A 11 -19.22 5.58 7.83
CA GLY A 11 -20.64 5.85 7.59
C GLY A 11 -21.36 4.67 6.95
N ILE A 12 -21.14 3.45 7.49
CA ILE A 12 -21.75 2.20 7.02
C ILE A 12 -22.43 1.46 8.17
N THR A 13 -23.42 0.65 7.83
CA THR A 13 -24.12 -0.24 8.77
C THR A 13 -23.49 -1.63 8.81
N ASP A 14 -22.97 -2.09 7.66
CA ASP A 14 -22.28 -3.38 7.52
C ASP A 14 -21.12 -3.26 6.50
N PHE A 15 -20.24 -4.27 6.47
CA PHE A 15 -19.10 -4.30 5.58
C PHE A 15 -19.35 -5.03 4.25
N ARG A 16 -20.48 -5.68 4.07
CA ARG A 16 -20.75 -6.56 2.91
C ARG A 16 -20.86 -5.82 1.58
N HIS A 17 -21.24 -4.54 1.65
CA HIS A 17 -21.52 -3.72 0.46
C HIS A 17 -20.79 -2.39 0.49
N MET A 18 -19.49 -2.42 0.78
CA MET A 18 -18.67 -1.21 0.74
C MET A 18 -18.45 -0.75 -0.70
N SER A 19 -18.62 0.56 -0.95
CA SER A 19 -18.19 1.18 -2.18
C SER A 19 -16.65 1.19 -2.28
N LYS A 20 -16.11 1.43 -3.48
CA LYS A 20 -14.67 1.53 -3.72
C LYS A 20 -13.99 2.56 -2.81
N ASP A 21 -14.62 3.73 -2.63
CA ASP A 21 -14.09 4.80 -1.76
C ASP A 21 -14.04 4.37 -0.29
N LYS A 22 -15.04 3.63 0.15
CA LYS A 22 -15.09 3.10 1.53
C LYS A 22 -14.08 1.97 1.74
N LEU A 23 -13.82 1.15 0.71
CA LEU A 23 -12.75 0.16 0.75
C LEU A 23 -11.37 0.81 0.87
N LEU A 24 -11.11 1.89 0.14
CA LEU A 24 -9.87 2.66 0.28
C LEU A 24 -9.77 3.34 1.65
N SER A 25 -10.87 3.88 2.17
CA SER A 25 -10.91 4.46 3.52
C SER A 25 -10.69 3.40 4.60
N PHE A 26 -11.25 2.19 4.45
CA PHE A 26 -10.94 1.05 5.31
C PHE A 26 -9.44 0.70 5.25
N ALA A 27 -8.90 0.57 4.04
CA ALA A 27 -7.48 0.27 3.81
C ALA A 27 -6.54 1.31 4.45
N SER A 28 -6.91 2.60 4.44
CA SER A 28 -6.11 3.66 5.07
C SER A 28 -6.10 3.59 6.60
N ASN A 29 -7.06 2.91 7.20
CA ASN A 29 -7.20 2.75 8.64
C ASN A 29 -6.80 1.36 9.16
N ILE A 30 -6.41 0.44 8.29
CA ILE A 30 -6.16 -0.96 8.65
C ILE A 30 -5.08 -1.11 9.73
N ASP A 31 -4.04 -0.27 9.71
CA ASP A 31 -2.97 -0.26 10.69
C ASP A 31 -3.43 0.16 12.11
N LYS A 32 -4.60 0.79 12.22
CA LYS A 32 -5.19 1.26 13.49
C LYS A 32 -6.15 0.26 14.10
N LEU A 33 -6.51 -0.77 13.35
CA LEU A 33 -7.41 -1.82 13.79
C LEU A 33 -6.69 -2.88 14.59
N ASP A 34 -7.43 -3.52 15.49
CA ASP A 34 -7.02 -4.80 16.02
C ASP A 34 -6.90 -5.82 14.88
N PRO A 35 -5.83 -6.62 14.80
CA PRO A 35 -5.62 -7.57 13.70
C PRO A 35 -6.77 -8.56 13.52
N GLU A 36 -7.39 -9.04 14.60
CA GLU A 36 -8.52 -9.98 14.52
C GLU A 36 -9.78 -9.31 13.98
N VAL A 37 -10.02 -8.04 14.35
CA VAL A 37 -11.10 -7.23 13.78
C VAL A 37 -10.88 -7.01 12.29
N ALA A 38 -9.67 -6.67 11.88
CA ALA A 38 -9.32 -6.47 10.48
C ALA A 38 -9.51 -7.76 9.66
N LYS A 39 -9.04 -8.92 10.16
CA LYS A 39 -9.26 -10.24 9.54
C LYS A 39 -10.75 -10.57 9.38
N ALA A 40 -11.55 -10.34 10.42
CA ALA A 40 -12.97 -10.59 10.39
C ALA A 40 -13.69 -9.73 9.33
N ILE A 41 -13.30 -8.48 9.18
CA ILE A 41 -13.83 -7.57 8.17
C ILE A 41 -13.42 -8.00 6.76
N ILE A 42 -12.13 -8.29 6.54
CA ILE A 42 -11.62 -8.78 5.25
C ILE A 42 -12.30 -10.10 4.87
N GLY A 43 -12.55 -10.99 5.83
CA GLY A 43 -13.26 -12.25 5.61
C GLY A 43 -14.69 -12.08 5.10
N GLN A 44 -15.34 -10.94 5.38
CA GLN A 44 -16.67 -10.59 4.83
C GLN A 44 -16.59 -10.11 3.36
N PHE A 45 -15.39 -9.87 2.86
CA PHE A 45 -15.09 -9.37 1.52
C PHE A 45 -14.12 -10.30 0.79
N PRO A 46 -14.55 -11.41 0.23
CA PRO A 46 -13.66 -12.37 -0.45
C PRO A 46 -12.81 -11.74 -1.58
N GLU A 47 -13.35 -10.71 -2.24
CA GLU A 47 -12.70 -10.03 -3.35
C GLU A 47 -11.80 -8.85 -2.92
N PHE A 48 -11.75 -8.51 -1.62
CA PHE A 48 -10.99 -7.37 -1.12
C PHE A 48 -9.54 -7.40 -1.57
N LYS A 49 -8.86 -8.54 -1.38
CA LYS A 49 -7.47 -8.73 -1.78
C LYS A 49 -7.28 -8.58 -3.28
N SER A 50 -8.11 -9.24 -4.08
CA SER A 50 -8.06 -9.14 -5.54
C SER A 50 -8.27 -7.71 -6.01
N TYR A 51 -9.21 -7.00 -5.37
CA TYR A 51 -9.44 -5.59 -5.65
C TYR A 51 -8.22 -4.72 -5.31
N MET A 52 -7.61 -4.88 -4.13
CA MET A 52 -6.41 -4.14 -3.75
C MET A 52 -5.24 -4.40 -4.69
N LEU A 53 -5.05 -5.65 -5.12
CA LEU A 53 -4.00 -6.00 -6.09
C LEU A 53 -4.29 -5.38 -7.47
N SER A 54 -5.55 -5.35 -7.91
CA SER A 54 -5.93 -4.73 -9.19
C SER A 54 -5.72 -3.21 -9.21
N LEU A 55 -5.83 -2.55 -8.06
CA LEU A 55 -5.53 -1.11 -7.97
C LEU A 55 -4.07 -0.81 -8.28
N VAL A 56 -3.13 -1.71 -7.99
CA VAL A 56 -1.72 -1.54 -8.36
C VAL A 56 -1.58 -1.42 -9.88
N ASP A 57 -2.27 -2.28 -10.62
CA ASP A 57 -2.22 -2.28 -12.09
C ASP A 57 -2.86 -0.98 -12.65
N ILE A 58 -3.98 -0.54 -12.09
CA ILE A 58 -4.64 0.72 -12.46
C ILE A 58 -3.71 1.92 -12.20
N PHE A 59 -3.06 1.98 -11.04
CA PHE A 59 -2.14 3.09 -10.73
C PHE A 59 -0.88 3.06 -11.58
N LYS A 60 -0.40 1.88 -11.96
CA LYS A 60 0.72 1.73 -12.89
C LYS A 60 0.39 2.36 -14.25
N GLU A 61 -0.78 2.04 -14.79
CA GLU A 61 -1.25 2.63 -16.05
C GLU A 61 -1.42 4.15 -15.93
N GLN A 62 -2.08 4.63 -14.88
CA GLN A 62 -2.24 6.07 -14.63
C GLN A 62 -0.91 6.79 -14.47
N THR A 63 0.06 6.20 -13.77
CA THR A 63 1.39 6.79 -13.59
C THR A 63 2.12 6.91 -14.92
N ASN A 64 2.05 5.90 -15.78
CA ASN A 64 2.66 5.94 -17.10
C ASN A 64 2.02 7.04 -17.97
N ASN A 65 0.70 7.15 -17.98
CA ASN A 65 -0.02 8.19 -18.71
C ASN A 65 0.31 9.61 -18.20
N LEU A 66 0.46 9.79 -16.89
CA LEU A 66 0.87 11.06 -16.28
C LEU A 66 2.32 11.44 -16.64
N MET A 67 3.22 10.47 -16.71
CA MET A 67 4.60 10.71 -17.15
C MET A 67 4.67 11.14 -18.62
N GLU A 68 3.82 10.57 -19.47
CA GLU A 68 3.75 10.93 -20.90
C GLU A 68 3.10 12.30 -21.11
N SER A 69 2.07 12.65 -20.33
CA SER A 69 1.36 13.94 -20.46
C SER A 69 2.04 15.11 -19.73
N GLY A 70 2.97 14.82 -18.82
CA GLY A 70 3.58 15.83 -17.95
C GLY A 70 2.64 16.42 -16.90
N ASP A 71 1.49 15.79 -16.66
CA ASP A 71 0.50 16.22 -15.70
C ASP A 71 0.92 15.88 -14.25
N LYS A 72 0.33 16.63 -13.29
CA LYS A 72 0.63 16.42 -11.88
C LYS A 72 -0.23 15.33 -11.29
N VAL A 73 0.40 14.45 -10.52
CA VAL A 73 -0.31 13.43 -9.73
C VAL A 73 -1.22 14.10 -8.68
N SER A 74 -2.45 13.66 -8.60
CA SER A 74 -3.41 14.20 -7.63
C SER A 74 -3.13 13.70 -6.21
N LYS A 75 -3.55 14.48 -5.21
CA LYS A 75 -3.49 14.05 -3.81
C LYS A 75 -4.22 12.72 -3.60
N ASN A 76 -5.36 12.54 -4.24
CA ASN A 76 -6.16 11.32 -4.12
C ASN A 76 -5.41 10.07 -4.60
N THR A 77 -4.56 10.21 -5.64
CA THR A 77 -3.69 9.13 -6.11
C THR A 77 -2.67 8.73 -5.06
N TYR A 78 -2.04 9.71 -4.39
CA TYR A 78 -1.10 9.43 -3.31
C TYR A 78 -1.76 8.75 -2.12
N ASP A 79 -2.94 9.22 -1.70
CA ASP A 79 -3.71 8.66 -0.59
C ASP A 79 -4.11 7.20 -0.90
N ALA A 80 -4.47 6.92 -2.14
CA ALA A 80 -4.80 5.57 -2.59
C ALA A 80 -3.58 4.63 -2.61
N ILE A 81 -2.43 5.09 -3.12
CA ILE A 81 -1.17 4.34 -3.07
C ILE A 81 -0.81 4.00 -1.61
N GLN A 82 -0.91 4.97 -0.70
CA GLN A 82 -0.64 4.74 0.72
C GLN A 82 -1.59 3.68 1.30
N SER A 83 -2.88 3.71 0.95
CA SER A 83 -3.87 2.75 1.41
C SER A 83 -3.54 1.32 0.95
N ILE A 84 -3.11 1.16 -0.30
CA ILE A 84 -2.71 -0.16 -0.83
C ILE A 84 -1.47 -0.67 -0.11
N ILE A 85 -0.46 0.18 0.10
CA ILE A 85 0.75 -0.18 0.83
C ILE A 85 0.40 -0.64 2.26
N ASN A 86 -0.50 0.06 2.94
CA ASN A 86 -0.95 -0.31 4.28
C ASN A 86 -1.57 -1.71 4.29
N VAL A 87 -2.44 -2.03 3.33
CA VAL A 87 -3.06 -3.36 3.22
C VAL A 87 -2.03 -4.45 2.96
N LEU A 88 -1.15 -4.26 1.97
CA LEU A 88 -0.15 -5.26 1.62
C LEU A 88 0.83 -5.52 2.77
N THR A 89 1.29 -4.47 3.45
CA THR A 89 2.17 -4.62 4.62
C THR A 89 1.45 -5.27 5.78
N TRP A 90 0.19 -4.90 6.03
CA TRP A 90 -0.64 -5.50 7.06
C TRP A 90 -0.86 -7.00 6.79
N GLU A 91 -1.17 -7.37 5.56
CA GLU A 91 -1.40 -8.76 5.15
C GLU A 91 -0.15 -9.62 5.36
N LEU A 92 1.01 -9.13 4.95
CA LEU A 92 2.29 -9.81 5.15
C LEU A 92 2.64 -10.03 6.63
N GLN A 93 2.18 -9.15 7.52
CA GLN A 93 2.45 -9.23 8.96
C GLN A 93 1.45 -10.10 9.73
N ASN A 94 0.18 -10.07 9.33
CA ASN A 94 -0.94 -10.55 10.17
C ASN A 94 -1.66 -11.77 9.58
N THR A 95 -1.27 -12.22 8.37
CA THR A 95 -1.93 -13.33 7.68
C THR A 95 -0.93 -14.45 7.41
N GLU A 96 -1.35 -15.69 7.63
CA GLU A 96 -0.58 -16.86 7.19
C GLU A 96 -0.67 -16.98 5.66
N LEU A 97 0.39 -16.57 4.99
CA LEU A 97 0.52 -16.64 3.54
C LEU A 97 1.44 -17.79 3.15
N ASN A 98 1.06 -18.53 2.13
CA ASN A 98 2.01 -19.44 1.48
C ASN A 98 3.07 -18.65 0.71
N ALA A 99 4.14 -19.32 0.25
CA ALA A 99 5.27 -18.67 -0.42
C ALA A 99 4.85 -17.91 -1.68
N GLU A 100 3.93 -18.43 -2.48
CA GLU A 100 3.43 -17.76 -3.68
C GLU A 100 2.66 -16.48 -3.36
N GLN A 101 1.76 -16.53 -2.37
CA GLN A 101 0.98 -15.38 -1.92
C GLN A 101 1.89 -14.29 -1.34
N ARG A 102 2.89 -14.70 -0.54
CA ARG A 102 3.88 -13.79 0.02
C ARG A 102 4.66 -13.08 -1.07
N ASN A 103 5.26 -13.85 -2.01
CA ASN A 103 6.02 -13.29 -3.11
C ASN A 103 5.17 -12.31 -3.93
N LYS A 104 3.92 -12.65 -4.19
CA LYS A 104 3.00 -11.76 -4.93
C LYS A 104 2.76 -10.43 -4.21
N CYS A 105 2.62 -10.42 -2.88
CA CYS A 105 2.49 -9.18 -2.12
C CYS A 105 3.79 -8.36 -2.13
N GLU A 106 4.94 -9.01 -1.99
CA GLU A 106 6.26 -8.37 -2.03
C GLU A 106 6.54 -7.76 -3.42
N ASP A 107 6.25 -8.48 -4.50
CA ASP A 107 6.37 -7.97 -5.87
C ASP A 107 5.51 -6.72 -6.10
N ARG A 108 4.28 -6.71 -5.60
CA ARG A 108 3.38 -5.56 -5.70
C ARG A 108 3.85 -4.36 -4.89
N LEU A 109 4.44 -4.57 -3.71
CA LEU A 109 5.10 -3.50 -2.95
C LEU A 109 6.30 -2.92 -3.71
N MET A 110 7.09 -3.78 -4.36
CA MET A 110 8.22 -3.35 -5.20
C MET A 110 7.75 -2.54 -6.43
N GLU A 111 6.64 -2.94 -7.07
CA GLU A 111 6.05 -2.18 -8.17
C GLU A 111 5.57 -0.80 -7.72
N LEU A 112 4.87 -0.72 -6.58
CA LEU A 112 4.44 0.55 -5.98
C LEU A 112 5.64 1.45 -5.64
N ALA A 113 6.71 0.88 -5.09
CA ALA A 113 7.93 1.63 -4.80
C ALA A 113 8.56 2.22 -6.07
N LYS A 114 8.64 1.45 -7.16
CA LYS A 114 9.15 1.92 -8.46
C LYS A 114 8.26 3.05 -9.03
N MET A 115 6.95 2.91 -8.96
CA MET A 115 6.03 3.98 -9.36
C MET A 115 6.25 5.25 -8.55
N CYS A 116 6.40 5.13 -7.23
CA CYS A 116 6.68 6.28 -6.37
C CYS A 116 7.99 7.00 -6.74
N VAL A 117 9.02 6.27 -7.12
CA VAL A 117 10.30 6.88 -7.58
C VAL A 117 10.13 7.66 -8.88
N SER A 118 9.24 7.21 -9.76
CA SER A 118 8.97 7.87 -11.05
C SER A 118 8.06 9.11 -10.94
N LEU A 119 7.38 9.30 -9.80
CA LEU A 119 6.47 10.42 -9.57
C LEU A 119 7.24 11.68 -9.14
N ASP A 120 6.66 12.85 -9.48
CA ASP A 120 7.23 14.20 -9.41
C ASP A 120 7.90 14.57 -8.07
N GLU A 121 9.05 15.27 -8.16
CA GLU A 121 9.86 15.78 -7.02
C GLU A 121 9.11 16.72 -6.06
N LYS A 122 7.99 17.32 -6.48
CA LYS A 122 7.21 18.24 -5.63
C LYS A 122 6.59 17.57 -4.38
N HIS A 123 6.47 16.25 -4.41
CA HIS A 123 5.98 15.44 -3.30
C HIS A 123 7.08 14.62 -2.62
N LYS A 124 8.32 15.06 -2.74
CA LYS A 124 9.51 14.36 -2.25
C LYS A 124 9.36 13.84 -0.81
N ASN A 125 8.86 14.65 0.11
CA ASN A 125 8.69 14.25 1.51
C ASN A 125 7.65 13.13 1.72
N PHE A 126 6.64 13.07 0.86
CA PHE A 126 5.64 11.99 0.87
C PHE A 126 6.24 10.71 0.29
N LEU A 127 6.90 10.81 -0.85
CA LEU A 127 7.56 9.70 -1.52
C LEU A 127 8.66 9.10 -0.66
N GLU A 128 9.48 9.91 -0.01
CA GLU A 128 10.50 9.43 0.93
C GLU A 128 9.89 8.66 2.11
N ARG A 129 8.76 9.09 2.67
CA ARG A 129 8.06 8.37 3.74
C ARG A 129 7.55 7.01 3.28
N ILE A 130 6.93 6.95 2.10
CA ILE A 130 6.43 5.70 1.51
C ILE A 130 7.57 4.75 1.22
N LEU A 131 8.61 5.23 0.53
CA LEU A 131 9.78 4.42 0.19
C LEU A 131 10.46 3.87 1.44
N ASN A 132 10.64 4.71 2.46
CA ASN A 132 11.22 4.26 3.73
C ASN A 132 10.34 3.20 4.42
N LYS A 133 9.01 3.34 4.38
CA LYS A 133 8.09 2.33 4.91
C LYS A 133 8.24 1.00 4.18
N ILE A 134 8.22 1.01 2.85
CA ILE A 134 8.37 -0.21 2.03
C ILE A 134 9.75 -0.85 2.23
N VAL A 135 10.81 -0.04 2.15
CA VAL A 135 12.19 -0.53 2.28
C VAL A 135 12.42 -1.13 3.66
N ASN A 136 12.05 -0.44 4.74
CA ASN A 136 12.21 -0.94 6.11
C ASN A 136 11.42 -2.23 6.33
N PHE A 137 10.23 -2.32 5.73
CA PHE A 137 9.39 -3.49 5.83
C PHE A 137 10.01 -4.70 5.11
N LEU A 138 10.42 -4.55 3.86
CA LEU A 138 11.02 -5.62 3.06
C LEU A 138 12.38 -6.08 3.62
N VAL A 139 13.18 -5.15 4.13
CA VAL A 139 14.44 -5.46 4.82
C VAL A 139 14.18 -6.28 6.08
N GLY A 140 13.17 -5.93 6.86
CA GLY A 140 12.80 -6.64 8.09
C GLY A 140 12.31 -8.07 7.81
N LEU A 141 11.62 -8.30 6.69
CA LEU A 141 11.09 -9.62 6.32
C LEU A 141 12.14 -10.56 5.73
N ALA A 142 12.97 -10.05 4.83
CA ALA A 142 13.83 -10.89 3.98
C ALA A 142 15.29 -10.94 4.44
N GLY A 143 15.67 -10.18 5.47
CA GLY A 143 17.09 -10.04 5.87
C GLY A 143 17.96 -9.41 4.77
N ILE A 144 17.35 -8.79 3.76
CA ILE A 144 18.01 -8.13 2.64
C ILE A 144 18.57 -6.80 3.14
N THR A 145 19.83 -6.49 2.80
CA THR A 145 20.40 -5.19 3.17
C THR A 145 19.69 -4.06 2.42
N ALA A 146 19.40 -2.97 3.10
CA ALA A 146 18.72 -1.79 2.53
C ALA A 146 19.37 -1.30 1.21
N CYS A 147 20.71 -1.45 1.08
CA CYS A 147 21.45 -1.10 -0.13
C CYS A 147 21.04 -1.93 -1.35
N VAL A 148 20.84 -3.24 -1.20
CA VAL A 148 20.45 -4.11 -2.32
C VAL A 148 19.04 -3.75 -2.81
N LEU A 149 18.14 -3.45 -1.89
CA LEU A 149 16.79 -3.05 -2.21
C LEU A 149 16.73 -1.68 -2.90
N CYS A 150 17.51 -0.71 -2.43
CA CYS A 150 17.63 0.62 -3.07
C CYS A 150 18.12 0.52 -4.50
N VAL A 151 19.09 -0.35 -4.77
CA VAL A 151 19.60 -0.59 -6.15
C VAL A 151 18.52 -1.26 -7.01
N ALA A 152 17.79 -2.23 -6.47
CA ALA A 152 16.72 -2.93 -7.20
C ALA A 152 15.54 -2.01 -7.56
N ILE A 153 15.28 -0.98 -6.73
CA ILE A 153 14.22 0.04 -6.97
C ILE A 153 14.74 1.19 -7.83
N GLY A 154 16.08 1.31 -8.05
CA GLY A 154 16.68 2.39 -8.83
C GLY A 154 16.90 3.69 -8.03
N ILE A 155 16.84 3.64 -6.70
CA ILE A 155 17.11 4.79 -5.83
C ILE A 155 18.61 5.01 -5.72
N LYS A 156 19.12 6.12 -6.28
CA LYS A 156 20.49 6.58 -6.07
C LYS A 156 20.59 7.31 -4.72
N HIS A 157 21.03 6.62 -3.67
CA HIS A 157 21.29 7.13 -2.32
C HIS A 157 20.09 7.44 -1.42
N VAL A 158 19.72 6.49 -0.59
CA VAL A 158 19.12 6.80 0.72
C VAL A 158 20.26 7.20 1.65
N LYS A 159 20.48 8.50 1.87
CA LYS A 159 21.38 8.97 2.91
C LYS A 159 20.82 8.54 4.28
N LYS A 160 21.55 7.66 4.98
CA LYS A 160 21.36 7.43 6.41
C LYS A 160 21.51 8.81 7.10
N LYS A 161 20.46 9.31 7.72
CA LYS A 161 20.58 10.37 8.70
C LYS A 161 21.03 9.70 10.00
N ASP A 162 22.26 10.01 10.40
CA ASP A 162 22.76 9.81 11.78
C ASP A 162 21.93 10.64 12.75
#